data_c794be5ed5a1d8e1896e70c91eb176e6
#
_entry.id   c794be5ed5a1d8e1896e70c91eb176e6
#
_cell.length_a   1.000
_cell.length_b   1.000
_cell.length_c   1.000
_cell.angle_alpha   90.00
_cell.angle_beta   90.00
_cell.angle_gamma   90.00
#
_symmetry.space_group_name_H-M   'P 1'
#
loop_
_entity.id
_entity.type
_entity.pdbx_description
1 polymer ?
#
loop_
_entity_poly.entity_id
_entity_poly.type
_entity_poly.pdbx_seq_one_letter_code
_entity_poly.pdbx_strand_id
1 'polypeptide(L)'
;MKEYAESFYYSQAWHKCRRAYLSSHALCERCLSNGEIIPAKIVHHKNYITPDNISDTDIILNFDNLEALCQECHNVEHHGEEVIHNYIFDVDGKLVARPPSG
;
A
#
# COMPACT_ATOMS: atom_id res chain seq x y z
N MET A 1 -3.67 -8.62 8.47
CA MET A 1 -4.63 -7.52 8.75
C MET A 1 -4.95 -7.49 10.23
N LYS A 2 -4.91 -6.32 10.82
CA LYS A 2 -5.23 -6.18 12.24
C LYS A 2 -6.73 -6.36 12.45
N GLU A 3 -7.09 -6.96 13.58
CA GLU A 3 -8.48 -7.28 13.90
C GLU A 3 -9.39 -6.04 13.88
N TYR A 4 -8.93 -4.92 14.45
CA TYR A 4 -9.74 -3.69 14.47
C TYR A 4 -9.98 -3.11 13.08
N ALA A 5 -9.11 -3.38 12.11
CA ALA A 5 -9.23 -2.86 10.74
C ALA A 5 -9.98 -3.81 9.82
N GLU A 6 -10.16 -5.06 10.23
CA GLU A 6 -10.73 -6.10 9.37
C GLU A 6 -12.15 -5.76 8.91
N SER A 7 -13.03 -5.39 9.83
CA SER A 7 -14.40 -5.06 9.47
C SER A 7 -14.48 -3.81 8.59
N PHE A 8 -13.56 -2.85 8.78
CA PHE A 8 -13.49 -1.69 7.91
C PHE A 8 -13.16 -2.11 6.48
N TYR A 9 -12.16 -2.97 6.28
CA TYR A 9 -11.75 -3.38 4.94
C TYR A 9 -12.80 -4.22 4.22
N TYR A 10 -13.74 -4.83 4.95
CA TYR A 10 -14.87 -5.54 4.36
C TYR A 10 -16.10 -4.65 4.21
N SER A 11 -16.06 -3.40 4.66
CA SER A 11 -17.22 -2.51 4.62
C SER A 11 -17.52 -2.04 3.20
N GLN A 12 -18.79 -1.75 2.94
CA GLN A 12 -19.21 -1.18 1.66
C GLN A 12 -18.63 0.21 1.45
N ALA A 13 -18.50 0.99 2.53
CA ALA A 13 -17.91 2.33 2.46
C ALA A 13 -16.48 2.27 1.92
N TRP A 14 -15.67 1.34 2.40
CA TRP A 14 -14.30 1.18 1.91
C TRP A 14 -14.28 0.69 0.46
N HIS A 15 -15.08 -0.32 0.13
CA HIS A 15 -15.10 -0.84 -1.23
C HIS A 15 -15.52 0.22 -2.24
N LYS A 16 -16.49 1.05 -1.89
CA LYS A 16 -16.94 2.14 -2.74
C LYS A 16 -15.87 3.21 -2.90
N CYS A 17 -15.22 3.58 -1.79
CA CYS A 17 -14.14 4.56 -1.79
C CYS A 17 -12.95 4.07 -2.62
N ARG A 18 -12.55 2.83 -2.43
CA ARG A 18 -11.45 2.20 -3.16
C ARG A 18 -11.71 2.18 -4.67
N ARG A 19 -12.93 1.79 -5.05
CA ARG A 19 -13.31 1.76 -6.46
C ARG A 19 -13.29 3.14 -7.09
N ALA A 20 -13.82 4.13 -6.37
CA ALA A 20 -13.83 5.50 -6.84
C ALA A 20 -12.40 6.04 -7.00
N TYR A 21 -11.52 5.73 -6.05
CA TYR A 21 -10.12 6.16 -6.13
C TYR A 21 -9.43 5.53 -7.34
N LEU A 22 -9.58 4.22 -7.53
CA LEU A 22 -8.96 3.51 -8.65
C LEU A 22 -9.49 3.96 -10.01
N SER A 23 -10.72 4.45 -10.09
CA SER A 23 -11.26 4.94 -11.36
C SER A 23 -10.56 6.19 -11.85
N SER A 24 -9.98 6.98 -10.94
CA SER A 24 -9.21 8.17 -11.30
C SER A 24 -7.70 7.98 -11.14
N HIS A 25 -7.26 6.90 -10.50
CA HIS A 25 -5.85 6.60 -10.27
C HIS A 25 -5.57 5.13 -10.64
N ALA A 26 -5.73 4.83 -11.93
CA ALA A 26 -5.63 3.44 -12.41
C ALA A 26 -4.21 2.91 -12.47
N LEU A 27 -3.21 3.79 -12.42
CA LEU A 27 -1.81 3.41 -12.50
C LEU A 27 -1.12 3.54 -11.14
N CYS A 28 -0.13 2.66 -10.90
CA CYS A 28 0.69 2.75 -9.69
C CYS A 28 1.33 4.13 -9.63
N GLU A 29 1.05 4.88 -8.57
CA GLU A 29 1.51 6.26 -8.45
C GLU A 29 3.02 6.36 -8.30
N ARG A 30 3.64 5.40 -7.63
CA ARG A 30 5.10 5.39 -7.46
C ARG A 30 5.83 5.02 -8.74
N CYS A 31 5.33 4.03 -9.46
CA CYS A 31 5.90 3.66 -10.76
C CYS A 31 5.75 4.81 -11.75
N LEU A 32 4.59 5.48 -11.74
CA LEU A 32 4.35 6.60 -12.64
C LEU A 32 5.32 7.76 -12.37
N SER A 33 5.63 8.03 -11.11
CA SER A 33 6.61 9.07 -10.76
C SER A 33 8.01 8.73 -11.25
N ASN A 34 8.29 7.45 -11.50
CA ASN A 34 9.57 6.99 -12.07
C ASN A 34 9.51 6.83 -13.59
N GLY A 35 8.42 7.27 -14.23
CA GLY A 35 8.27 7.16 -15.68
C GLY A 35 7.78 5.81 -16.17
N GLU A 36 7.31 4.94 -15.28
CA GLU A 36 6.82 3.62 -15.63
C GLU A 36 5.29 3.57 -15.60
N ILE A 37 4.71 2.88 -16.57
CA ILE A 37 3.25 2.74 -16.67
C ILE A 37 2.88 1.33 -16.24
N ILE A 38 2.55 1.19 -14.97
CA ILE A 38 2.19 -0.09 -14.34
C ILE A 38 0.80 0.05 -13.72
N PRO A 39 -0.14 -0.85 -14.01
CA PRO A 39 -1.48 -0.78 -13.40
C PRO A 39 -1.41 -0.90 -11.88
N ALA A 40 -2.21 -0.12 -11.20
CA ALA A 40 -2.37 -0.25 -9.75
C ALA A 40 -3.29 -1.42 -9.43
N LYS A 41 -3.01 -2.11 -8.33
CA LYS A 41 -3.84 -3.22 -7.84
C LYS A 41 -4.35 -2.97 -6.44
N ILE A 42 -3.68 -2.11 -5.70
CA ILE A 42 -3.92 -1.93 -4.27
C ILE A 42 -4.07 -0.45 -3.99
N VAL A 43 -5.02 -0.11 -3.13
CA VAL A 43 -5.15 1.23 -2.58
C VAL A 43 -4.80 1.14 -1.11
N HIS A 44 -3.79 1.90 -0.68
CA HIS A 44 -3.39 1.88 0.71
C HIS A 44 -3.47 3.29 1.32
N HIS A 45 -3.46 3.34 2.64
CA HIS A 45 -3.51 4.59 3.38
C HIS A 45 -2.09 5.07 3.66
N LYS A 46 -1.77 6.29 3.26
CA LYS A 46 -0.45 6.87 3.54
C LYS A 46 -0.24 7.02 5.03
N ASN A 47 -1.26 7.52 5.74
CA ASN A 47 -1.31 7.52 7.18
C ASN A 47 -2.05 6.26 7.60
N TYR A 48 -1.33 5.28 8.10
CA TYR A 48 -1.86 3.95 8.36
C TYR A 48 -3.04 3.99 9.31
N ILE A 49 -3.96 3.04 9.12
CA ILE A 49 -5.10 2.87 9.99
C ILE A 49 -4.62 2.34 11.34
N THR A 50 -5.04 2.99 12.41
CA THR A 50 -4.72 2.61 13.79
C THR A 50 -6.00 2.56 14.60
N PRO A 51 -6.01 1.96 15.80
CA PRO A 51 -7.19 2.01 16.66
C PRO A 51 -7.64 3.44 16.97
N ASP A 52 -6.72 4.39 16.97
CA ASP A 52 -7.05 5.79 17.28
C ASP A 52 -7.75 6.50 16.12
N ASN A 53 -7.44 6.13 14.88
CA ASN A 53 -8.00 6.84 13.71
C ASN A 53 -9.02 6.01 12.92
N ILE A 54 -9.29 4.77 13.29
CA ILE A 54 -10.17 3.88 12.53
C ILE A 54 -11.59 4.44 12.40
N SER A 55 -12.02 5.31 13.29
CA SER A 55 -13.33 5.94 13.25
C SER A 55 -13.33 7.32 12.60
N ASP A 56 -12.17 7.79 12.15
CA ASP A 56 -12.04 9.12 11.56
C ASP A 56 -12.13 9.02 10.04
N THR A 57 -13.30 9.36 9.49
CA THR A 57 -13.54 9.27 8.04
C THR A 57 -12.66 10.23 7.24
N ASP A 58 -12.19 11.31 7.85
CA ASP A 58 -11.26 12.23 7.18
C ASP A 58 -9.88 11.62 7.02
N ILE A 59 -9.61 10.51 7.68
CA ILE A 59 -8.36 9.75 7.52
C ILE A 59 -8.61 8.50 6.68
N ILE A 60 -9.63 7.71 7.02
CA ILE A 60 -9.80 6.39 6.42
C ILE A 60 -10.49 6.39 5.06
N LEU A 61 -11.23 7.46 4.74
CA LEU A 61 -11.97 7.57 3.47
C LEU A 61 -11.58 8.83 2.67
N ASN A 62 -10.52 9.51 3.05
CA ASN A 62 -10.07 10.72 2.37
C ASN A 62 -9.09 10.35 1.25
N PHE A 63 -9.39 10.76 0.03
CA PHE A 63 -8.53 10.50 -1.13
C PHE A 63 -7.11 11.05 -0.95
N ASP A 64 -6.96 12.17 -0.24
CA ASP A 64 -5.64 12.75 0.00
C ASP A 64 -4.75 11.85 0.85
N ASN A 65 -5.34 10.91 1.57
CA ASN A 65 -4.61 9.93 2.37
C ASN A 65 -4.45 8.58 1.67
N LEU A 66 -4.91 8.46 0.43
CA LEU A 66 -4.84 7.21 -0.32
C LEU A 66 -3.73 7.26 -1.37
N GLU A 67 -3.23 6.10 -1.71
CA GLU A 67 -2.25 5.94 -2.77
C GLU A 67 -2.51 4.62 -3.49
N ALA A 68 -2.53 4.66 -4.82
CA ALA A 68 -2.70 3.46 -5.63
C ALA A 68 -1.33 2.87 -5.97
N LEU A 69 -1.14 1.60 -5.68
CA LEU A 69 0.14 0.93 -5.86
C LEU A 69 -0.01 -0.39 -6.59
N CYS A 70 1.01 -0.77 -7.35
CA CYS A 70 1.15 -2.14 -7.82
C CYS A 70 1.58 -3.04 -6.65
N GLN A 71 1.52 -4.35 -6.85
CA GLN A 71 1.86 -5.30 -5.79
C GLN A 71 3.29 -5.10 -5.28
N GLU A 72 4.23 -4.86 -6.17
CA GLU A 72 5.64 -4.69 -5.78
C GLU A 72 5.84 -3.46 -4.90
N CYS A 73 5.27 -2.33 -5.29
CA CYS A 73 5.40 -1.10 -4.50
C CYS A 73 4.71 -1.23 -3.14
N HIS A 74 3.58 -1.93 -3.10
CA HIS A 74 2.88 -2.20 -1.85
C HIS A 74 3.73 -3.08 -0.93
N ASN A 75 4.39 -4.10 -1.49
CA ASN A 75 5.26 -4.97 -0.72
C ASN A 75 6.45 -4.21 -0.13
N VAL A 76 7.05 -3.32 -0.92
CA VAL A 76 8.13 -2.48 -0.43
C VAL A 76 7.66 -1.61 0.74
N GLU A 77 6.46 -1.04 0.63
CA GLU A 77 5.91 -0.18 1.68
C GLU A 77 5.71 -0.92 3.00
N HIS A 78 5.16 -2.14 2.93
CA HIS A 78 4.80 -2.87 4.14
C HIS A 78 5.87 -3.81 4.66
N HIS A 79 6.80 -4.23 3.82
CA HIS A 79 7.81 -5.21 4.19
C HIS A 79 9.24 -4.67 4.10
N GLY A 80 9.40 -3.46 3.59
CA GLY A 80 10.73 -2.89 3.39
C GLY A 80 11.55 -2.81 4.68
N GLU A 81 10.93 -2.40 5.77
CA GLU A 81 11.63 -2.29 7.05
C GLU A 81 12.02 -3.66 7.61
N GLU A 82 11.17 -4.67 7.43
CA GLU A 82 11.45 -6.02 7.88
C GLU A 82 12.59 -6.65 7.10
N VAL A 83 12.61 -6.44 5.78
CA VAL A 83 13.64 -7.00 4.93
C VAL A 83 14.98 -6.27 5.07
N ILE A 84 14.97 -5.02 5.50
CA ILE A 84 16.19 -4.24 5.71
C ILE A 84 17.18 -4.96 6.64
N HIS A 85 16.69 -5.69 7.61
CA HIS A 85 17.55 -6.32 8.61
C HIS A 85 18.22 -7.58 8.08
N ASN A 86 17.52 -8.40 7.30
CA ASN A 86 18.01 -9.72 6.92
C ASN A 86 17.84 -10.07 5.46
N TYR A 87 16.84 -9.52 4.80
CA TYR A 87 16.48 -9.91 3.44
C TYR A 87 16.18 -8.71 2.57
N ILE A 88 16.40 -8.86 1.28
CA ILE A 88 16.00 -7.90 0.27
C ILE A 88 15.36 -8.66 -0.88
N PHE A 89 14.64 -7.94 -1.75
CA PHE A 89 14.14 -8.52 -2.98
C PHE A 89 15.18 -8.35 -4.07
N ASP A 90 15.42 -9.40 -4.83
CA ASP A 90 16.32 -9.32 -5.98
C ASP A 90 15.59 -8.74 -7.20
N VAL A 91 16.28 -8.69 -8.34
CA VAL A 91 15.70 -8.14 -9.57
C VAL A 91 14.51 -8.92 -10.09
N ASP A 92 14.38 -10.19 -9.70
CA ASP A 92 13.26 -11.04 -10.07
C ASP A 92 12.11 -10.97 -9.07
N GLY A 93 12.26 -10.18 -8.03
CA GLY A 93 11.27 -10.05 -6.99
C GLY A 93 11.30 -11.14 -5.93
N LYS A 94 12.34 -11.95 -5.91
CA LYS A 94 12.49 -13.00 -4.92
C LYS A 94 13.11 -12.46 -3.63
N LEU A 95 12.65 -13.00 -2.51
CA LEU A 95 13.21 -12.68 -1.22
C LEU A 95 14.54 -13.42 -1.06
N VAL A 96 15.62 -12.69 -0.94
CA VAL A 96 16.96 -13.26 -0.79
C VAL A 96 17.63 -12.70 0.45
N ALA A 97 18.57 -13.46 1.01
CA ALA A 97 19.32 -12.98 2.16
C ALA A 97 20.11 -11.73 1.77
N ARG A 98 20.06 -10.71 2.63
CA ARG A 98 20.77 -9.48 2.41
C ARG A 98 22.28 -9.75 2.43
N PRO A 99 23.03 -9.33 1.41
CA PRO A 99 24.47 -9.51 1.46
C PRO A 99 25.07 -8.68 2.60
N PRO A 100 26.15 -9.14 3.20
CA PRO A 100 26.81 -8.34 4.23
C PRO A 100 27.16 -6.97 3.65
N SER A 101 26.68 -5.93 4.30
CA SER A 101 27.03 -4.59 3.87
C SER A 101 28.47 -4.31 4.23
N GLY A 102 29.22 -3.97 3.24
CA GLY A 102 30.56 -3.48 3.49
C GLY A 102 30.50 -2.15 4.19
#